data_40b43e92231b0b586e22b61f714fd829
#
_entry.id   40b43e92231b0b586e22b61f714fd829
#
_cell.length_a   1.000
_cell.length_b   1.000
_cell.length_c   1.000
_cell.angle_alpha   90.00
_cell.angle_beta   90.00
_cell.angle_gamma   90.00
#
_symmetry.space_group_name_H-M   'P 1'
#
loop_
_entity.id
_entity.type
_entity.pdbx_description
1 polymer ?
#
loop_
_entity_poly.entity_id
_entity_poly.type
_entity_poly.pdbx_seq_one_letter_code
_entity_poly.pdbx_strand_id
1 'polypeptide(L)'
;MKLSAVSAVTKSCLKDFLLMKKTLEQHHFTQFYLAVDDFCYDYLHENFQGVKCFNLIETEDADHVSESPQQQADFIEIIKAKFSVAKEAFKDSNFIFWCDVDHIFFNPMEPHILELIDKKLVDAAVSPHHSDGFADEKTVGYYNCGFVLISNPNFLATWEDLFLRHKQLGLYYEQKPLEVTTELYNTITLPINYNVGWCKFLGPNALTRWDSINLKGEDLKMLNNPLINFHFHYFRDNNHAFDQQALKESVKDIFNRRKKKGDDLIFYEIQRLEGNH
;
A
#
# COMPACT_ATOMS: atom_id res chain seq x y z
N MET A 1 -11.48 8.12 -14.96
CA MET A 1 -10.62 6.93 -15.12
C MET A 1 -10.95 5.96 -14.00
N LYS A 2 -11.03 4.67 -14.30
CA LYS A 2 -11.27 3.60 -13.31
C LYS A 2 -9.93 3.07 -12.82
N LEU A 3 -9.73 3.01 -11.52
CA LEU A 3 -8.55 2.44 -10.89
C LEU A 3 -8.82 0.96 -10.53
N SER A 4 -7.93 0.06 -10.91
CA SER A 4 -7.98 -1.35 -10.51
C SER A 4 -6.95 -1.62 -9.42
N ALA A 5 -7.39 -1.57 -8.16
CA ALA A 5 -6.55 -1.79 -7.00
C ALA A 5 -6.42 -3.29 -6.71
N VAL A 6 -5.17 -3.74 -6.54
CA VAL A 6 -4.82 -5.15 -6.26
C VAL A 6 -4.17 -5.23 -4.89
N SER A 7 -4.70 -6.07 -4.03
CA SER A 7 -4.15 -6.27 -2.68
C SER A 7 -4.37 -7.70 -2.17
N ALA A 8 -3.79 -7.99 -1.01
CA ALA A 8 -4.07 -9.18 -0.23
C ALA A 8 -4.67 -8.77 1.12
N VAL A 9 -5.76 -9.43 1.53
CA VAL A 9 -6.50 -9.09 2.75
C VAL A 9 -6.73 -10.36 3.55
N THR A 10 -6.17 -10.39 4.75
CA THR A 10 -6.44 -11.43 5.74
C THR A 10 -7.29 -10.86 6.87
N LYS A 11 -7.87 -11.72 7.68
CA LYS A 11 -8.71 -11.34 8.85
C LYS A 11 -8.00 -10.31 9.75
N SER A 12 -6.68 -10.48 9.95
CA SER A 12 -5.89 -9.59 10.80
C SER A 12 -5.77 -8.15 10.28
N CYS A 13 -5.87 -7.92 8.97
CA CYS A 13 -5.75 -6.59 8.35
C CYS A 13 -7.05 -6.09 7.68
N LEU A 14 -8.17 -6.79 7.86
CA LEU A 14 -9.45 -6.41 7.25
C LEU A 14 -9.87 -4.97 7.60
N LYS A 15 -9.67 -4.53 8.83
CA LYS A 15 -10.03 -3.16 9.27
C LYS A 15 -9.19 -2.10 8.54
N ASP A 16 -7.87 -2.34 8.36
CA ASP A 16 -7.00 -1.46 7.59
C ASP A 16 -7.47 -1.39 6.13
N PHE A 17 -7.82 -2.53 5.51
CA PHE A 17 -8.39 -2.56 4.16
C PHE A 17 -9.68 -1.73 4.05
N LEU A 18 -10.62 -1.86 4.99
CA LEU A 18 -11.87 -1.10 4.96
C LEU A 18 -11.63 0.41 5.03
N LEU A 19 -10.66 0.85 5.84
CA LEU A 19 -10.25 2.24 5.92
C LEU A 19 -9.57 2.71 4.62
N MET A 20 -8.65 1.91 4.08
CA MET A 20 -8.01 2.18 2.79
C MET A 20 -9.06 2.31 1.68
N LYS A 21 -9.95 1.33 1.56
CA LYS A 21 -11.03 1.33 0.57
C LYS A 21 -11.85 2.62 0.65
N LYS A 22 -12.29 2.99 1.85
CA LYS A 22 -13.11 4.18 2.08
C LYS A 22 -12.39 5.46 1.68
N THR A 23 -11.13 5.61 2.07
CA THR A 23 -10.34 6.81 1.78
C THR A 23 -9.95 6.90 0.30
N LEU A 24 -9.63 5.78 -0.35
CA LEU A 24 -9.30 5.74 -1.78
C LEU A 24 -10.51 6.07 -2.66
N GLU A 25 -11.68 5.52 -2.34
CA GLU A 25 -12.93 5.74 -3.09
C GLU A 25 -13.45 7.19 -3.01
N GLN A 26 -13.01 7.99 -2.05
CA GLN A 26 -13.31 9.43 -2.02
C GLN A 26 -12.64 10.20 -3.17
N HIS A 27 -11.52 9.67 -3.67
CA HIS A 27 -10.69 10.34 -4.67
C HIS A 27 -10.76 9.67 -6.03
N HIS A 28 -11.02 8.34 -6.08
CA HIS A 28 -10.95 7.54 -7.29
C HIS A 28 -12.11 6.55 -7.37
N PHE A 29 -12.71 6.44 -8.56
CA PHE A 29 -13.60 5.32 -8.84
C PHE A 29 -12.74 4.05 -8.93
N THR A 30 -12.83 3.18 -7.92
CA THR A 30 -11.95 2.04 -7.74
C THR A 30 -12.70 0.73 -7.83
N GLN A 31 -12.14 -0.23 -8.54
CA GLN A 31 -12.49 -1.64 -8.45
C GLN A 31 -11.37 -2.38 -7.73
N PHE A 32 -11.73 -3.18 -6.73
CA PHE A 32 -10.76 -3.95 -5.97
C PHE A 32 -10.70 -5.39 -6.47
N TYR A 33 -9.48 -5.91 -6.57
CA TYR A 33 -9.15 -7.30 -6.84
C TYR A 33 -8.31 -7.80 -5.68
N LEU A 34 -8.86 -8.72 -4.88
CA LEU A 34 -8.29 -9.10 -3.60
C LEU A 34 -7.99 -10.60 -3.53
N ALA A 35 -6.75 -10.96 -3.17
CA ALA A 35 -6.46 -12.25 -2.62
C ALA A 35 -6.91 -12.25 -1.15
N VAL A 36 -7.70 -13.21 -0.72
CA VAL A 36 -8.32 -13.21 0.61
C VAL A 36 -8.26 -14.59 1.26
N ASP A 37 -8.36 -14.62 2.61
CA ASP A 37 -8.66 -15.82 3.39
C ASP A 37 -10.18 -16.10 3.41
N ASP A 38 -10.59 -17.27 3.93
CA ASP A 38 -11.98 -17.71 4.00
C ASP A 38 -12.87 -16.67 4.70
N PHE A 39 -12.42 -16.14 5.85
CA PHE A 39 -13.19 -15.17 6.63
C PHE A 39 -13.44 -13.88 5.82
N CYS A 40 -12.40 -13.34 5.19
CA CYS A 40 -12.51 -12.13 4.37
C CYS A 40 -13.33 -12.38 3.10
N TYR A 41 -13.25 -13.58 2.51
CA TYR A 41 -14.03 -13.94 1.33
C TYR A 41 -15.53 -13.84 1.63
N ASP A 42 -16.01 -14.50 2.67
CA ASP A 42 -17.42 -14.49 3.07
C ASP A 42 -17.88 -13.06 3.42
N TYR A 43 -17.11 -12.39 4.29
CA TYR A 43 -17.46 -11.04 4.74
C TYR A 43 -17.53 -10.01 3.60
N LEU A 44 -16.54 -9.99 2.71
CA LEU A 44 -16.46 -8.99 1.65
C LEU A 44 -17.44 -9.28 0.52
N HIS A 45 -17.67 -10.55 0.19
CA HIS A 45 -18.62 -10.96 -0.84
C HIS A 45 -20.06 -10.59 -0.46
N GLU A 46 -20.43 -10.76 0.81
CA GLU A 46 -21.76 -10.43 1.30
C GLU A 46 -22.01 -8.93 1.45
N ASN A 47 -20.99 -8.14 1.80
CA ASN A 47 -21.18 -6.75 2.24
C ASN A 47 -20.75 -5.70 1.22
N PHE A 48 -19.98 -6.05 0.17
CA PHE A 48 -19.41 -5.04 -0.73
C PHE A 48 -19.59 -5.37 -2.21
N GLN A 49 -20.30 -4.48 -2.92
CA GLN A 49 -20.33 -4.51 -4.39
C GLN A 49 -19.07 -3.87 -4.97
N GLY A 50 -18.58 -4.38 -6.11
CA GLY A 50 -17.39 -3.84 -6.79
C GLY A 50 -16.05 -4.34 -6.23
N VAL A 51 -16.08 -5.28 -5.27
CA VAL A 51 -14.91 -6.02 -4.80
C VAL A 51 -14.93 -7.41 -5.42
N LYS A 52 -13.85 -7.79 -6.11
CA LYS A 52 -13.62 -9.12 -6.65
C LYS A 52 -12.69 -9.87 -5.71
N CYS A 53 -13.21 -10.81 -4.96
CA CYS A 53 -12.46 -11.63 -4.02
C CYS A 53 -12.06 -12.96 -4.64
N PHE A 54 -10.83 -13.37 -4.38
CA PHE A 54 -10.25 -14.67 -4.76
C PHE A 54 -9.76 -15.34 -3.48
N ASN A 55 -10.41 -16.40 -3.09
CA ASN A 55 -10.04 -17.19 -1.90
C ASN A 55 -8.78 -18.01 -2.19
N LEU A 56 -7.62 -17.42 -1.92
CA LEU A 56 -6.30 -17.95 -2.26
C LEU A 56 -5.34 -17.98 -1.05
N ILE A 57 -5.77 -17.52 0.13
CA ILE A 57 -4.92 -17.40 1.31
C ILE A 57 -5.45 -18.37 2.38
N GLU A 58 -4.60 -19.29 2.84
CA GLU A 58 -4.95 -20.28 3.87
C GLU A 58 -4.63 -19.82 5.30
N THR A 59 -3.93 -18.69 5.47
CA THR A 59 -3.49 -18.15 6.76
C THR A 59 -4.24 -16.88 7.13
N GLU A 60 -4.56 -16.72 8.43
CA GLU A 60 -5.21 -15.49 8.93
C GLU A 60 -4.19 -14.36 9.21
N ASP A 61 -2.93 -14.69 9.37
CA ASP A 61 -1.85 -13.73 9.67
C ASP A 61 -0.48 -14.24 9.20
N ALA A 62 0.35 -13.32 8.71
CA ALA A 62 1.71 -13.62 8.30
C ALA A 62 2.61 -12.39 8.47
N ASP A 63 3.86 -12.62 8.84
CA ASP A 63 4.86 -11.56 9.02
C ASP A 63 6.23 -12.00 8.48
N HIS A 64 6.76 -11.25 7.52
CA HIS A 64 8.07 -11.50 6.92
C HIS A 64 9.25 -11.17 7.86
N VAL A 65 9.00 -10.33 8.87
CA VAL A 65 10.01 -9.95 9.89
C VAL A 65 10.04 -10.97 11.04
N SER A 66 9.04 -11.87 11.11
CA SER A 66 8.98 -12.89 12.14
C SER A 66 10.18 -13.85 12.06
N GLU A 67 10.70 -14.28 13.21
CA GLU A 67 11.69 -15.36 13.30
C GLU A 67 11.08 -16.73 13.02
N SER A 68 9.75 -16.85 12.96
CA SER A 68 9.04 -18.09 12.65
C SER A 68 9.15 -18.44 11.17
N PRO A 69 9.77 -19.61 10.82
CA PRO A 69 9.82 -20.06 9.42
C PRO A 69 8.44 -20.25 8.79
N GLN A 70 7.42 -20.60 9.60
CA GLN A 70 6.06 -20.74 9.12
C GLN A 70 5.47 -19.40 8.71
N GLN A 71 5.57 -18.37 9.54
CA GLN A 71 5.05 -17.03 9.20
C GLN A 71 5.75 -16.44 7.97
N GLN A 72 7.05 -16.70 7.80
CA GLN A 72 7.77 -16.31 6.58
C GLN A 72 7.28 -17.07 5.35
N ALA A 73 6.95 -18.36 5.48
CA ALA A 73 6.38 -19.15 4.40
C ALA A 73 4.97 -18.66 4.05
N ASP A 74 4.14 -18.41 5.05
CA ASP A 74 2.79 -17.88 4.88
C ASP A 74 2.81 -16.51 4.19
N PHE A 75 3.75 -15.64 4.55
CA PHE A 75 3.94 -14.35 3.85
C PHE A 75 4.25 -14.54 2.36
N ILE A 76 5.13 -15.49 2.02
CA ILE A 76 5.45 -15.79 0.62
C ILE A 76 4.19 -16.25 -0.15
N GLU A 77 3.34 -17.08 0.47
CA GLU A 77 2.10 -17.52 -0.17
C GLU A 77 1.10 -16.37 -0.36
N ILE A 78 1.00 -15.45 0.60
CA ILE A 78 0.19 -14.23 0.45
C ILE A 78 0.66 -13.39 -0.74
N ILE A 79 1.97 -13.20 -0.92
CA ILE A 79 2.50 -12.43 -2.05
C ILE A 79 2.26 -13.16 -3.38
N LYS A 80 2.41 -14.49 -3.44
CA LYS A 80 2.05 -15.30 -4.64
C LYS A 80 0.57 -15.14 -5.01
N ALA A 81 -0.31 -15.20 -4.01
CA ALA A 81 -1.74 -14.99 -4.22
C ALA A 81 -2.03 -13.59 -4.77
N LYS A 82 -1.34 -12.55 -4.26
CA LYS A 82 -1.45 -11.18 -4.76
C LYS A 82 -0.99 -11.06 -6.22
N PHE A 83 0.11 -11.72 -6.64
CA PHE A 83 0.53 -11.79 -8.05
C PHE A 83 -0.54 -12.47 -8.93
N SER A 84 -1.15 -13.55 -8.46
CA SER A 84 -2.20 -14.25 -9.19
C SER A 84 -3.40 -13.35 -9.44
N VAL A 85 -3.83 -12.61 -8.42
CA VAL A 85 -4.96 -11.66 -8.53
C VAL A 85 -4.60 -10.46 -9.41
N ALA A 86 -3.35 -10.00 -9.40
CA ALA A 86 -2.89 -8.93 -10.30
C ALA A 86 -3.01 -9.30 -11.78
N LYS A 87 -2.73 -10.56 -12.12
CA LYS A 87 -2.93 -11.07 -13.49
C LYS A 87 -4.41 -11.08 -13.89
N GLU A 88 -5.31 -11.42 -12.94
CA GLU A 88 -6.75 -11.34 -13.18
C GLU A 88 -7.21 -9.88 -13.40
N ALA A 89 -6.68 -8.93 -12.63
CA ALA A 89 -7.00 -7.52 -12.78
C ALA A 89 -6.59 -6.98 -14.16
N PHE A 90 -5.48 -7.43 -14.72
CA PHE A 90 -5.04 -7.04 -16.06
C PHE A 90 -5.96 -7.51 -17.20
N LYS A 91 -6.80 -8.53 -16.98
CA LYS A 91 -7.78 -8.96 -17.98
C LYS A 91 -8.88 -7.90 -18.21
N ASP A 92 -9.15 -7.08 -17.20
CA ASP A 92 -10.23 -6.10 -17.18
C ASP A 92 -9.73 -4.65 -17.22
N SER A 93 -8.40 -4.42 -17.19
CA SER A 93 -7.83 -3.10 -16.97
C SER A 93 -6.56 -2.86 -17.78
N ASN A 94 -6.38 -1.63 -18.24
CA ASN A 94 -5.16 -1.20 -18.95
C ASN A 94 -3.95 -1.11 -18.03
N PHE A 95 -4.19 -0.86 -16.73
CA PHE A 95 -3.18 -0.79 -15.68
C PHE A 95 -3.78 -1.19 -14.34
N ILE A 96 -2.92 -1.53 -13.40
CA ILE A 96 -3.29 -1.88 -12.03
C ILE A 96 -2.57 -0.99 -11.03
N PHE A 97 -3.18 -0.84 -9.87
CA PHE A 97 -2.59 -0.28 -8.68
C PHE A 97 -2.33 -1.42 -7.68
N TRP A 98 -1.09 -1.89 -7.64
CA TRP A 98 -0.64 -2.83 -6.62
C TRP A 98 -0.40 -2.06 -5.33
N CYS A 99 -1.10 -2.40 -4.25
CA CYS A 99 -0.98 -1.72 -2.97
C CYS A 99 -1.10 -2.69 -1.79
N ASP A 100 -0.52 -2.30 -0.67
CA ASP A 100 -0.81 -2.91 0.61
C ASP A 100 -2.11 -2.34 1.18
N VAL A 101 -2.68 -2.99 2.19
CA VAL A 101 -4.00 -2.62 2.72
C VAL A 101 -3.97 -1.49 3.74
N ASP A 102 -2.79 -1.15 4.23
CA ASP A 102 -2.55 -0.19 5.31
C ASP A 102 -2.25 1.23 4.80
N HIS A 103 -2.89 1.61 3.70
CA HIS A 103 -2.86 2.97 3.17
C HIS A 103 -4.06 3.80 3.63
N ILE A 104 -3.81 5.07 3.92
CA ILE A 104 -4.84 6.08 4.19
C ILE A 104 -4.65 7.24 3.21
N PHE A 105 -5.61 7.44 2.30
CA PHE A 105 -5.54 8.46 1.26
C PHE A 105 -6.15 9.79 1.74
N PHE A 106 -5.46 10.90 1.44
CA PHE A 106 -5.86 12.26 1.81
C PHE A 106 -6.13 13.15 0.61
N ASN A 107 -5.47 12.87 -0.50
CA ASN A 107 -5.63 13.59 -1.75
C ASN A 107 -5.64 12.61 -2.94
N PRO A 108 -6.22 13.01 -4.08
CA PRO A 108 -6.15 12.20 -5.28
C PRO A 108 -4.71 12.03 -5.77
N MET A 109 -4.41 10.89 -6.37
CA MET A 109 -3.17 10.70 -7.12
C MET A 109 -3.09 11.74 -8.25
N GLU A 110 -1.89 12.21 -8.54
CA GLU A 110 -1.67 13.26 -9.53
C GLU A 110 -2.13 12.81 -10.93
N PRO A 111 -3.00 13.59 -11.61
CA PRO A 111 -3.59 13.17 -12.87
C PRO A 111 -2.57 12.87 -13.98
N HIS A 112 -1.44 13.60 -14.02
CA HIS A 112 -0.41 13.39 -15.03
C HIS A 112 0.31 12.04 -14.85
N ILE A 113 0.52 11.57 -13.61
CA ILE A 113 1.09 10.24 -13.33
C ILE A 113 0.14 9.15 -13.81
N LEU A 114 -1.14 9.29 -13.46
CA LEU A 114 -2.17 8.35 -13.90
C LEU A 114 -2.32 8.32 -15.42
N GLU A 115 -2.17 9.47 -16.09
CA GLU A 115 -2.20 9.57 -17.55
C GLU A 115 -1.01 8.86 -18.21
N LEU A 116 0.21 9.01 -17.67
CA LEU A 116 1.41 8.32 -18.17
C LEU A 116 1.22 6.78 -18.11
N ILE A 117 0.66 6.29 -17.02
CA ILE A 117 0.40 4.87 -16.80
C ILE A 117 -0.74 4.37 -17.71
N ASP A 118 -1.89 5.06 -17.76
CA ASP A 118 -3.05 4.65 -18.56
C ASP A 118 -2.75 4.62 -20.06
N LYS A 119 -1.96 5.60 -20.54
CA LYS A 119 -1.50 5.65 -21.94
C LYS A 119 -0.30 4.73 -22.23
N LYS A 120 0.17 3.97 -21.24
CA LYS A 120 1.34 3.08 -21.35
C LYS A 120 2.61 3.79 -21.85
N LEU A 121 2.79 5.06 -21.46
CA LEU A 121 4.00 5.82 -21.76
C LEU A 121 5.16 5.45 -20.84
N VAL A 122 4.84 4.83 -19.70
CA VAL A 122 5.78 4.19 -18.77
C VAL A 122 5.23 2.83 -18.37
N ASP A 123 6.10 1.88 -18.05
CA ASP A 123 5.73 0.51 -17.68
C ASP A 123 5.25 0.40 -16.24
N ALA A 124 5.85 1.21 -15.35
CA ALA A 124 5.46 1.29 -13.95
C ALA A 124 5.83 2.63 -13.32
N ALA A 125 5.15 2.96 -12.21
CA ALA A 125 5.52 4.05 -11.31
C ALA A 125 5.70 3.48 -9.90
N VAL A 126 6.86 3.70 -9.28
CA VAL A 126 7.31 3.06 -8.04
C VAL A 126 7.67 4.09 -6.97
N SER A 127 7.39 3.78 -5.72
CA SER A 127 7.66 4.68 -4.60
C SER A 127 8.93 4.28 -3.86
N PRO A 128 9.95 5.16 -3.77
CA PRO A 128 11.15 4.87 -2.99
C PRO A 128 10.88 4.94 -1.49
N HIS A 129 11.69 4.22 -0.70
CA HIS A 129 11.66 4.31 0.75
C HIS A 129 12.04 5.70 1.26
N HIS A 130 12.94 6.40 0.56
CA HIS A 130 13.53 7.68 0.99
C HIS A 130 14.19 7.64 2.37
N SER A 131 14.67 6.50 2.77
CA SER A 131 15.37 6.30 4.04
C SER A 131 16.86 6.62 3.86
N ASP A 132 17.25 7.90 3.87
CA ASP A 132 18.65 8.29 3.73
C ASP A 132 19.50 7.62 4.82
N GLY A 133 20.37 6.70 4.41
CA GLY A 133 21.31 6.03 5.29
C GLY A 133 20.72 4.88 6.11
N PHE A 134 19.57 4.35 5.74
CA PHE A 134 19.11 3.07 6.29
C PHE A 134 20.08 1.98 5.83
N ALA A 135 20.81 1.38 6.77
CA ALA A 135 21.88 0.41 6.48
C ALA A 135 21.37 -0.78 5.66
N ASP A 136 20.08 -1.08 5.77
CA ASP A 136 19.43 -2.22 5.15
C ASP A 136 18.85 -1.94 3.76
N GLU A 137 18.88 -0.69 3.25
CA GLU A 137 18.34 -0.36 1.92
C GLU A 137 19.01 -1.18 0.81
N LYS A 138 20.33 -1.45 0.93
CA LYS A 138 21.05 -2.32 -0.01
C LYS A 138 20.52 -3.75 -0.02
N THR A 139 20.06 -4.24 1.12
CA THR A 139 19.52 -5.59 1.29
C THR A 139 18.05 -5.64 0.92
N VAL A 140 17.26 -4.74 1.49
CA VAL A 140 15.81 -4.71 1.35
C VAL A 140 15.38 -4.21 -0.02
N GLY A 141 16.05 -3.20 -0.55
CA GLY A 141 15.74 -2.55 -1.82
C GLY A 141 15.40 -1.07 -1.66
N TYR A 142 15.64 -0.31 -2.74
CA TYR A 142 15.39 1.14 -2.78
C TYR A 142 13.90 1.47 -2.82
N TYR A 143 13.08 0.61 -3.45
CA TYR A 143 11.64 0.85 -3.62
C TYR A 143 10.82 0.06 -2.61
N ASN A 144 9.74 0.70 -2.12
CA ASN A 144 8.72 0.05 -1.31
C ASN A 144 7.63 -0.54 -2.20
N CYS A 145 7.36 -1.83 -2.07
CA CYS A 145 6.37 -2.54 -2.89
C CYS A 145 4.92 -2.37 -2.43
N GLY A 146 4.68 -1.62 -1.36
CA GLY A 146 3.31 -1.33 -0.90
C GLY A 146 2.54 -0.36 -1.79
N PHE A 147 3.20 0.32 -2.76
CA PHE A 147 2.56 1.26 -3.68
C PHE A 147 3.24 1.25 -5.04
N VAL A 148 2.66 0.53 -6.01
CA VAL A 148 3.19 0.42 -7.38
C VAL A 148 2.05 0.55 -8.38
N LEU A 149 2.15 1.49 -9.34
CA LEU A 149 1.27 1.54 -10.49
C LEU A 149 1.93 0.78 -11.65
N ILE A 150 1.24 -0.14 -12.30
CA ILE A 150 1.80 -1.02 -13.34
C ILE A 150 0.90 -0.99 -14.57
N SER A 151 1.45 -0.63 -15.73
CA SER A 151 0.74 -0.64 -17.02
C SER A 151 1.18 -1.79 -17.93
N ASN A 152 2.36 -2.37 -17.68
CA ASN A 152 2.92 -3.43 -18.50
C ASN A 152 2.82 -4.80 -17.79
N PRO A 153 2.01 -5.76 -18.31
CA PRO A 153 1.93 -7.10 -17.72
C PRO A 153 3.28 -7.85 -17.71
N ASN A 154 4.21 -7.53 -18.63
CA ASN A 154 5.54 -8.16 -18.62
C ASN A 154 6.39 -7.66 -17.46
N PHE A 155 6.21 -6.40 -17.02
CA PHE A 155 6.83 -5.91 -15.80
C PHE A 155 6.40 -6.77 -14.60
N LEU A 156 5.09 -7.00 -14.46
CA LEU A 156 4.54 -7.84 -13.39
C LEU A 156 5.09 -9.28 -13.46
N ALA A 157 5.15 -9.88 -14.65
CA ALA A 157 5.64 -11.23 -14.84
C ALA A 157 7.15 -11.37 -14.51
N THR A 158 7.96 -10.37 -14.87
CA THR A 158 9.38 -10.34 -14.53
C THR A 158 9.59 -10.18 -13.03
N TRP A 159 8.83 -9.29 -12.40
CA TRP A 159 8.87 -9.10 -10.95
C TRP A 159 8.50 -10.37 -10.19
N GLU A 160 7.43 -11.05 -10.62
CA GLU A 160 7.02 -12.34 -10.05
C GLU A 160 8.09 -13.42 -10.21
N ASP A 161 8.69 -13.57 -11.40
CA ASP A 161 9.74 -14.57 -11.64
C ASP A 161 10.96 -14.35 -10.72
N LEU A 162 11.40 -13.10 -10.59
CA LEU A 162 12.48 -12.74 -9.67
C LEU A 162 12.09 -12.99 -8.20
N PHE A 163 10.86 -12.69 -7.81
CA PHE A 163 10.35 -12.98 -6.48
C PHE A 163 10.31 -14.48 -6.21
N LEU A 164 9.81 -15.29 -7.11
CA LEU A 164 9.76 -16.75 -6.93
C LEU A 164 11.15 -17.36 -6.76
N ARG A 165 12.18 -16.73 -7.33
CA ARG A 165 13.59 -17.15 -7.22
C ARG A 165 14.39 -16.34 -6.19
N HIS A 166 13.75 -15.48 -5.39
CA HIS A 166 14.44 -14.53 -4.51
C HIS A 166 15.50 -15.20 -3.61
N LYS A 167 15.19 -16.34 -2.99
CA LYS A 167 16.16 -17.09 -2.14
C LYS A 167 17.38 -17.58 -2.93
N GLN A 168 17.16 -18.08 -4.15
CA GLN A 168 18.25 -18.57 -5.01
C GLN A 168 19.16 -17.44 -5.49
N LEU A 169 18.57 -16.24 -5.67
CA LEU A 169 19.27 -15.05 -6.15
C LEU A 169 19.83 -14.20 -5.01
N GLY A 170 19.57 -14.55 -3.74
CA GLY A 170 19.99 -13.76 -2.59
C GLY A 170 19.26 -12.41 -2.49
N LEU A 171 18.04 -12.32 -3.01
CA LEU A 171 17.21 -11.11 -3.00
C LEU A 171 16.27 -11.11 -1.80
N TYR A 172 15.94 -9.93 -1.30
CA TYR A 172 15.02 -9.76 -0.17
C TYR A 172 13.57 -9.76 -0.65
N TYR A 173 12.84 -10.83 -0.38
CA TYR A 173 11.43 -11.05 -0.70
C TYR A 173 11.02 -10.44 -2.04
N GLU A 174 9.94 -9.64 -2.08
CA GLU A 174 9.44 -8.98 -3.30
C GLU A 174 10.04 -7.59 -3.54
N GLN A 175 10.61 -6.95 -2.52
CA GLN A 175 11.10 -5.57 -2.64
C GLN A 175 12.39 -5.47 -3.46
N LYS A 176 13.39 -6.33 -3.19
CA LYS A 176 14.62 -6.32 -3.99
C LYS A 176 14.39 -6.81 -5.42
N PRO A 177 13.57 -7.85 -5.68
CA PRO A 177 13.07 -8.16 -7.01
C PRO A 177 12.41 -7.00 -7.74
N LEU A 178 11.60 -6.16 -7.06
CA LEU A 178 11.00 -4.97 -7.65
C LEU A 178 12.09 -4.01 -8.16
N GLU A 179 13.10 -3.70 -7.34
CA GLU A 179 14.21 -2.83 -7.74
C GLU A 179 14.93 -3.34 -8.99
N VAL A 180 15.28 -4.64 -9.01
CA VAL A 180 15.91 -5.27 -10.19
C VAL A 180 15.00 -5.17 -11.41
N THR A 181 13.69 -5.34 -11.24
CA THR A 181 12.73 -5.21 -12.34
C THR A 181 12.71 -3.79 -12.89
N THR A 182 12.77 -2.76 -12.03
CA THR A 182 12.74 -1.37 -12.49
C THR A 182 13.94 -1.01 -13.40
N GLU A 183 15.06 -1.69 -13.28
CA GLU A 183 16.23 -1.49 -14.14
C GLU A 183 16.02 -2.01 -15.57
N LEU A 184 15.06 -2.90 -15.78
CA LEU A 184 14.78 -3.56 -17.06
C LEU A 184 13.65 -2.91 -17.86
N TYR A 185 12.90 -2.00 -17.26
CA TYR A 185 11.69 -1.41 -17.84
C TYR A 185 11.70 0.12 -17.74
N ASN A 186 10.85 0.77 -18.56
CA ASN A 186 10.66 2.21 -18.50
C ASN A 186 9.81 2.59 -17.27
N THR A 187 10.47 2.97 -16.18
CA THR A 187 9.82 3.28 -14.90
C THR A 187 10.01 4.74 -14.50
N ILE A 188 9.04 5.27 -13.75
CA ILE A 188 9.18 6.56 -13.08
C ILE A 188 9.14 6.39 -11.57
N THR A 189 9.91 7.23 -10.90
CA THR A 189 9.92 7.31 -9.44
C THR A 189 8.87 8.31 -8.98
N LEU A 190 7.98 7.86 -8.10
CA LEU A 190 6.95 8.71 -7.49
C LEU A 190 7.57 9.71 -6.52
N PRO A 191 7.02 10.93 -6.43
CA PRO A 191 7.46 11.94 -5.48
C PRO A 191 7.32 11.51 -4.02
N ILE A 192 8.03 12.21 -3.11
CA ILE A 192 8.10 11.87 -1.68
C ILE A 192 6.74 11.93 -0.95
N ASN A 193 5.77 12.65 -1.48
CA ASN A 193 4.41 12.78 -0.93
C ASN A 193 3.51 11.57 -1.20
N TYR A 194 4.01 10.57 -1.94
CA TYR A 194 3.38 9.26 -2.11
C TYR A 194 3.93 8.26 -1.10
N ASN A 195 3.11 7.32 -0.68
CA ASN A 195 3.52 6.17 0.12
C ASN A 195 4.33 6.57 1.36
N VAL A 196 3.81 7.55 2.11
CA VAL A 196 4.51 8.14 3.25
C VAL A 196 4.34 7.21 4.45
N GLY A 197 5.30 6.31 4.64
CA GLY A 197 5.34 5.33 5.71
C GLY A 197 6.44 5.62 6.72
N TRP A 198 6.49 4.78 7.74
CA TRP A 198 7.49 4.84 8.81
C TRP A 198 8.93 4.82 8.29
N CYS A 199 9.19 4.11 7.20
CA CYS A 199 10.51 4.03 6.59
C CYS A 199 11.05 5.40 6.13
N LYS A 200 10.19 6.35 5.76
CA LYS A 200 10.58 7.71 5.39
C LYS A 200 11.01 8.57 6.58
N PHE A 201 10.76 8.11 7.79
CA PHE A 201 11.12 8.79 9.03
C PHE A 201 12.27 8.13 9.77
N LEU A 202 12.85 7.06 9.22
CA LEU A 202 14.06 6.44 9.76
C LEU A 202 15.32 7.18 9.31
N GLY A 203 16.33 7.13 10.15
CA GLY A 203 17.64 7.68 9.88
C GLY A 203 17.91 9.02 10.55
N PRO A 204 19.12 9.57 10.40
CA PRO A 204 19.58 10.75 11.13
C PRO A 204 18.79 12.03 10.85
N ASN A 205 18.04 12.07 9.75
CA ASN A 205 17.22 13.22 9.33
C ASN A 205 15.72 13.02 9.62
N ALA A 206 15.35 12.01 10.41
CA ALA A 206 13.94 11.68 10.68
C ALA A 206 13.13 12.86 11.23
N LEU A 207 13.70 13.63 12.19
CA LEU A 207 13.02 14.81 12.76
C LEU A 207 12.78 15.90 11.73
N THR A 208 13.73 16.16 10.84
CA THR A 208 13.56 17.18 9.79
C THR A 208 12.49 16.79 8.77
N ARG A 209 12.23 15.50 8.57
CA ARG A 209 11.14 15.03 7.71
C ARG A 209 9.75 15.21 8.33
N TRP A 210 9.62 14.97 9.64
CA TRP A 210 8.40 15.32 10.37
C TRP A 210 8.06 16.80 10.25
N ASP A 211 9.05 17.68 10.40
CA ASP A 211 8.89 19.12 10.22
C ASP A 211 8.47 19.48 8.78
N SER A 212 8.76 18.60 7.83
CA SER A 212 8.38 18.78 6.42
C SER A 212 6.92 18.44 6.14
N ILE A 213 6.22 17.81 7.08
CA ILE A 213 4.80 17.44 6.93
C ILE A 213 3.93 18.49 7.60
N ASN A 214 3.17 19.23 6.81
CA ASN A 214 2.14 20.13 7.34
C ASN A 214 0.85 19.36 7.54
N LEU A 215 0.59 18.93 8.77
CA LEU A 215 -0.65 18.27 9.18
C LEU A 215 -1.65 19.24 9.87
N LYS A 216 -1.28 20.51 10.03
CA LYS A 216 -2.09 21.48 10.80
C LYS A 216 -3.10 22.25 9.95
N GLY A 217 -2.89 22.32 8.65
CA GLY A 217 -3.77 23.04 7.71
C GLY A 217 -4.92 22.18 7.17
N GLU A 218 -5.73 22.78 6.32
CA GLU A 218 -6.75 22.09 5.53
C GLU A 218 -6.09 21.27 4.42
N ASP A 219 -5.01 21.81 3.85
CA ASP A 219 -4.20 21.18 2.81
C ASP A 219 -3.05 20.43 3.45
N LEU A 220 -3.21 19.13 3.58
CA LEU A 220 -2.13 18.28 4.04
C LEU A 220 -1.01 18.25 2.99
N LYS A 221 0.20 18.60 3.39
CA LYS A 221 1.35 18.71 2.49
C LYS A 221 2.57 18.03 3.05
N MET A 222 3.37 17.46 2.16
CA MET A 222 4.73 17.03 2.41
C MET A 222 5.67 17.80 1.48
N LEU A 223 6.64 18.56 2.04
CA LEU A 223 7.55 19.41 1.27
C LEU A 223 6.81 20.30 0.25
N ASN A 224 5.72 20.96 0.67
CA ASN A 224 4.83 21.79 -0.16
C ASN A 224 4.00 21.07 -1.24
N ASN A 225 4.15 19.75 -1.43
CA ASN A 225 3.29 18.95 -2.30
C ASN A 225 2.09 18.41 -1.51
N PRO A 226 0.90 18.26 -2.14
CA PRO A 226 -0.23 17.59 -1.49
C PRO A 226 0.18 16.21 -0.99
N LEU A 227 -0.06 15.89 0.28
CA LEU A 227 0.17 14.56 0.83
C LEU A 227 -0.86 13.61 0.21
N ILE A 228 -0.40 12.63 -0.56
CA ILE A 228 -1.30 11.69 -1.23
C ILE A 228 -1.82 10.66 -0.23
N ASN A 229 -0.92 9.93 0.43
CA ASN A 229 -1.31 8.91 1.38
C ASN A 229 -0.25 8.64 2.45
N PHE A 230 -0.71 8.16 3.61
CA PHE A 230 0.11 7.46 4.58
C PHE A 230 0.05 5.95 4.34
N HIS A 231 1.14 5.25 4.72
CA HIS A 231 1.30 3.81 4.67
C HIS A 231 1.74 3.30 6.04
N PHE A 232 0.80 2.82 6.84
CA PHE A 232 1.03 2.21 8.16
C PHE A 232 -0.25 1.54 8.66
N HIS A 233 -0.09 0.48 9.45
CA HIS A 233 -1.23 -0.19 10.09
C HIS A 233 -1.89 0.71 11.14
N TYR A 234 -3.10 1.16 10.85
CA TYR A 234 -3.85 2.01 11.77
C TYR A 234 -4.42 1.21 12.95
N PHE A 235 -4.91 -0.01 12.70
CA PHE A 235 -5.58 -0.85 13.69
C PHE A 235 -4.67 -1.92 14.33
N ARG A 236 -3.47 -2.15 13.82
CA ARG A 236 -2.49 -3.07 14.41
C ARG A 236 -1.48 -2.31 15.24
N ASP A 237 -1.12 -2.88 16.39
CA ASP A 237 0.00 -2.40 17.18
C ASP A 237 1.26 -3.16 16.72
N ASN A 238 1.97 -2.58 15.76
CA ASN A 238 3.28 -3.09 15.38
C ASN A 238 4.32 -2.52 16.35
N ASN A 239 5.08 -3.41 16.99
CA ASN A 239 6.15 -3.09 17.96
C ASN A 239 7.37 -2.37 17.31
N HIS A 240 7.25 -1.85 16.10
CA HIS A 240 8.32 -1.07 15.49
C HIS A 240 8.40 0.31 16.14
N ALA A 241 9.55 0.58 16.75
CA ALA A 241 9.87 1.64 17.69
C ALA A 241 9.70 3.09 17.19
N PHE A 242 9.13 3.32 16.02
CA PHE A 242 8.83 4.66 15.59
C PHE A 242 7.35 4.96 15.82
N ASP A 243 7.13 6.09 16.38
CA ASP A 243 5.93 6.84 16.75
C ASP A 243 4.67 6.59 15.88
N GLN A 244 4.31 5.30 15.65
CA GLN A 244 3.01 4.94 15.06
C GLN A 244 1.88 5.58 15.86
N GLN A 245 2.06 5.73 17.18
CA GLN A 245 1.08 6.41 18.02
C GLN A 245 0.94 7.88 17.63
N ALA A 246 2.04 8.60 17.38
CA ALA A 246 1.98 9.99 16.93
C ALA A 246 1.36 10.12 15.53
N LEU A 247 1.62 9.16 14.62
CA LEU A 247 0.93 9.09 13.33
C LEU A 247 -0.57 8.83 13.50
N LYS A 248 -0.96 7.85 14.32
CA LYS A 248 -2.37 7.55 14.64
C LYS A 248 -3.07 8.78 15.22
N GLU A 249 -2.46 9.47 16.18
CA GLU A 249 -3.00 10.69 16.77
C GLU A 249 -3.13 11.82 15.75
N SER A 250 -2.14 12.00 14.91
CA SER A 250 -2.17 12.99 13.82
C SER A 250 -3.29 12.70 12.82
N VAL A 251 -3.46 11.44 12.42
CA VAL A 251 -4.54 11.01 11.53
C VAL A 251 -5.90 11.22 12.20
N LYS A 252 -6.07 10.85 13.48
CA LYS A 252 -7.29 11.12 14.25
C LYS A 252 -7.62 12.62 14.29
N ASP A 253 -6.62 13.46 14.52
CA ASP A 253 -6.81 14.93 14.53
C ASP A 253 -7.20 15.48 13.14
N ILE A 254 -6.60 14.96 12.07
CA ILE A 254 -6.99 15.31 10.70
C ILE A 254 -8.46 14.96 10.44
N PHE A 255 -8.88 13.75 10.77
CA PHE A 255 -10.27 13.33 10.57
C PHE A 255 -11.24 14.13 11.46
N ASN A 256 -10.87 14.43 12.70
CA ASN A 256 -11.68 15.28 13.59
C ASN A 256 -11.86 16.70 13.05
N ARG A 257 -10.85 17.28 12.43
CA ARG A 257 -10.95 18.60 11.79
C ARG A 257 -11.81 18.56 10.53
N ARG A 258 -11.69 17.51 9.72
CA ARG A 258 -12.52 17.29 8.53
C ARG A 258 -13.98 17.03 8.89
N LYS A 259 -14.25 16.30 9.98
CA LYS A 259 -15.61 16.10 10.50
C LYS A 259 -16.37 17.40 10.72
N LYS A 260 -15.72 18.42 11.29
CA LYS A 260 -16.33 19.73 11.52
C LYS A 260 -16.77 20.45 10.24
N LYS A 261 -16.36 19.94 9.06
CA LYS A 261 -16.68 20.47 7.74
C LYS A 261 -17.67 19.62 6.93
N GLY A 262 -18.21 18.54 7.49
CA GLY A 262 -19.18 17.67 6.83
C GLY A 262 -18.59 16.41 6.19
N ASP A 263 -17.28 16.15 6.32
CA ASP A 263 -16.64 14.89 5.88
C ASP A 263 -16.84 13.77 6.91
N ASP A 264 -18.08 13.56 7.35
CA ASP A 264 -18.43 12.68 8.46
C ASP A 264 -18.18 11.18 8.20
N LEU A 265 -18.13 10.78 6.92
CA LEU A 265 -18.17 9.36 6.56
C LEU A 265 -16.95 8.56 7.02
N ILE A 266 -15.73 9.13 6.92
CA ILE A 266 -14.50 8.41 7.34
C ILE A 266 -14.45 8.28 8.86
N PHE A 267 -14.84 9.33 9.58
CA PHE A 267 -14.83 9.34 11.04
C PHE A 267 -15.80 8.29 11.61
N TYR A 268 -17.02 8.19 11.04
CA TYR A 268 -17.98 7.17 11.43
C TYR A 268 -17.46 5.76 11.12
N GLU A 269 -16.77 5.57 9.99
CA GLU A 269 -16.21 4.28 9.65
C GLU A 269 -15.10 3.88 10.62
N ILE A 270 -14.20 4.79 10.98
CA ILE A 270 -13.17 4.52 11.99
C ILE A 270 -13.82 4.16 13.33
N GLN A 271 -14.79 4.97 13.81
CA GLN A 271 -15.48 4.66 15.08
C GLN A 271 -16.21 3.32 15.02
N ARG A 272 -16.88 3.01 13.89
CA ARG A 272 -17.55 1.73 13.69
C ARG A 272 -16.56 0.56 13.77
N LEU A 273 -15.38 0.72 13.16
CA LEU A 273 -14.33 -0.30 13.16
C LEU A 273 -13.61 -0.40 14.51
N GLU A 274 -13.45 0.71 15.25
CA GLU A 274 -12.89 0.72 16.61
C GLU A 274 -13.85 0.13 17.64
N GLY A 275 -15.17 0.32 17.48
CA GLY A 275 -16.21 -0.12 18.43
C GLY A 275 -16.66 -1.58 18.31
N ASN A 276 -16.26 -2.29 17.27
CA ASN A 276 -16.56 -3.70 17.08
C ASN A 276 -15.47 -4.59 17.72
N HIS A 277 -15.39 -4.56 19.05
CA HIS A 277 -14.64 -5.53 19.86
C HIS A 277 -15.59 -6.53 20.51
#